data_7f7c19a9d64e19636f77ecd53d33a0bd
#
_entry.id   7f7c19a9d64e19636f77ecd53d33a0bd
#
_cell.length_a   1.000
_cell.length_b   1.000
_cell.length_c   1.000
_cell.angle_alpha   90.00
_cell.angle_beta   90.00
_cell.angle_gamma   90.00
#
_symmetry.space_group_name_H-M   'P 1'
#
loop_
_entity.id
_entity.type
_entity.pdbx_description
1 polymer ?
#
loop_
_entity_poly.entity_id
_entity_poly.type
_entity_poly.pdbx_seq_one_letter_code
_entity_poly.pdbx_strand_id
1 'polypeptide(L)'
;MYPFDWVLISNYDAIIRNLLCDFHGFFEKKALVLVGHSFGGKLYRSAYDPENEILFNHLFSKPDGLVTTPEVFEAEYEEKADKMRYLLGKFCALRSKRVLYVITGAISVSTAAELAHALTIYRGNADFTLLCLRESDVSVDIGNVRMRHIACVNFSGFDFEGFGKIIQ
;
A
#
# COMPACT_ATOMS: atom_id res chain seq x y z
N MET A 1 -5.95 -7.60 7.35
CA MET A 1 -5.35 -6.26 7.14
C MET A 1 -3.84 -6.43 7.13
N TYR A 2 -3.16 -5.80 6.18
CA TYR A 2 -1.71 -5.77 5.99
C TYR A 2 -1.21 -4.32 6.04
N PRO A 3 0.10 -4.07 6.07
CA PRO A 3 0.64 -2.71 6.31
C PRO A 3 0.18 -1.67 5.29
N PHE A 4 -0.12 -2.08 4.08
CA PHE A 4 -0.49 -1.16 2.99
C PHE A 4 -2.00 -1.05 2.71
N ASP A 5 -2.85 -1.76 3.45
CA ASP A 5 -4.31 -1.78 3.18
C ASP A 5 -5.01 -0.43 3.41
N TRP A 6 -4.41 0.47 4.20
CA TRP A 6 -5.02 1.74 4.64
C TRP A 6 -4.11 2.96 4.46
N VAL A 7 -3.16 2.87 3.57
CA VAL A 7 -2.25 3.97 3.25
C VAL A 7 -2.45 4.42 1.82
N LEU A 8 -2.25 5.72 1.59
CA LEU A 8 -2.19 6.27 0.24
C LEU A 8 -0.73 6.32 -0.17
N ILE A 9 -0.41 5.63 -1.24
CA ILE A 9 0.94 5.53 -1.80
C ILE A 9 0.94 6.28 -3.11
N SER A 10 1.77 7.32 -3.20
CA SER A 10 1.94 8.10 -4.42
C SER A 10 3.05 7.57 -5.33
N ASN A 11 3.97 6.76 -4.77
CA ASN A 11 5.14 6.29 -5.48
C ASN A 11 5.44 4.81 -5.19
N TYR A 12 5.40 3.98 -6.24
CA TYR A 12 5.73 2.55 -6.12
C TYR A 12 7.21 2.29 -5.81
N ASP A 13 8.12 3.22 -6.17
CA ASP A 13 9.54 3.10 -5.88
C ASP A 13 9.79 3.04 -4.37
N ALA A 14 8.97 3.74 -3.59
CA ALA A 14 9.03 3.69 -2.13
C ALA A 14 8.69 2.29 -1.59
N ILE A 15 7.67 1.63 -2.16
CA ILE A 15 7.35 0.23 -1.80
C ILE A 15 8.50 -0.69 -2.18
N ILE A 16 9.04 -0.53 -3.38
CA ILE A 16 10.17 -1.32 -3.87
C ILE A 16 11.37 -1.19 -2.92
N ARG A 17 11.73 0.05 -2.54
CA ARG A 17 12.81 0.30 -1.56
C ARG A 17 12.53 -0.39 -0.23
N ASN A 18 11.33 -0.25 0.32
CA ASN A 18 10.96 -0.90 1.59
C ASN A 18 11.06 -2.43 1.53
N LEU A 19 10.64 -3.05 0.45
CA LEU A 19 10.81 -4.48 0.23
C LEU A 19 12.28 -4.88 0.20
N LEU A 20 13.13 -4.12 -0.51
CA LEU A 20 14.55 -4.41 -0.67
C LEU A 20 15.35 -4.20 0.61
N CYS A 21 14.93 -3.27 1.50
CA CYS A 21 15.56 -3.05 2.80
C CYS A 21 14.87 -3.77 3.97
N ASP A 22 13.96 -4.71 3.68
CA ASP A 22 13.22 -5.48 4.69
C ASP A 22 12.46 -4.59 5.69
N PHE A 23 11.89 -3.48 5.19
CA PHE A 23 11.17 -2.47 5.97
C PHE A 23 12.00 -1.82 7.09
N HIS A 24 13.33 -1.81 6.97
CA HIS A 24 14.17 -1.12 7.93
C HIS A 24 13.86 0.38 7.93
N GLY A 25 13.60 0.94 9.13
CA GLY A 25 13.23 2.35 9.29
C GLY A 25 11.77 2.70 8.96
N PHE A 26 10.96 1.72 8.54
CA PHE A 26 9.56 1.95 8.20
C PHE A 26 8.74 2.38 9.43
N PHE A 27 7.99 3.48 9.29
CA PHE A 27 7.13 4.03 10.34
C PHE A 27 7.88 4.47 11.61
N GLU A 28 9.07 5.03 11.49
CA GLU A 28 9.79 5.62 12.63
C GLU A 28 9.24 7.01 12.96
N LYS A 29 9.02 7.29 14.26
CA LYS A 29 8.43 8.55 14.74
C LYS A 29 9.16 9.80 14.20
N LYS A 30 10.50 9.75 14.18
CA LYS A 30 11.34 10.87 13.72
C LYS A 30 11.18 11.16 12.21
N ALA A 31 10.74 10.18 11.43
CA ALA A 31 10.52 10.33 10.00
C ALA A 31 9.11 10.83 9.66
N LEU A 32 8.15 10.71 10.58
CA LEU A 32 6.77 11.09 10.36
C LEU A 32 6.54 12.57 10.61
N VAL A 33 5.81 13.20 9.69
CA VAL A 33 5.37 14.61 9.81
C VAL A 33 3.85 14.70 9.64
N LEU A 34 3.24 15.72 10.27
CA LEU A 34 1.82 16.00 10.06
C LEU A 34 1.66 16.95 8.88
N VAL A 35 1.01 16.50 7.81
CA VAL A 35 0.79 17.31 6.60
C VAL A 35 -0.69 17.59 6.36
N GLY A 36 -0.99 18.80 5.89
CA GLY A 36 -2.30 19.16 5.38
C GLY A 36 -2.49 18.63 3.95
N HIS A 37 -3.65 18.06 3.67
CA HIS A 37 -4.04 17.67 2.32
C HIS A 37 -5.53 17.93 2.08
N SER A 38 -5.92 18.15 0.83
CA SER A 38 -7.32 18.41 0.46
C SER A 38 -7.93 17.18 -0.21
N PHE A 39 -9.15 16.84 0.21
CA PHE A 39 -9.93 15.78 -0.41
C PHE A 39 -11.42 16.14 -0.35
N GLY A 40 -12.12 16.05 -1.46
CA GLY A 40 -13.54 16.39 -1.55
C GLY A 40 -13.86 17.83 -1.09
N GLY A 41 -12.95 18.79 -1.33
CA GLY A 41 -13.11 20.19 -0.92
C GLY A 41 -12.90 20.45 0.59
N LYS A 42 -12.51 19.43 1.36
CA LYS A 42 -12.20 19.56 2.80
C LYS A 42 -10.71 19.47 3.01
N LEU A 43 -10.21 20.22 3.98
CA LEU A 43 -8.81 20.17 4.42
C LEU A 43 -8.67 19.11 5.53
N TYR A 44 -7.78 18.16 5.31
CA TYR A 44 -7.41 17.13 6.28
C TYR A 44 -5.97 17.34 6.76
N ARG A 45 -5.65 16.81 7.93
CA ARG A 45 -4.27 16.67 8.38
C ARG A 45 -4.02 15.24 8.83
N SER A 46 -2.94 14.63 8.33
CA SER A 46 -2.60 13.23 8.59
C SER A 46 -1.10 13.05 8.74
N ALA A 47 -0.69 11.95 9.34
CA ALA A 47 0.72 11.59 9.39
C ALA A 47 1.20 11.19 7.98
N TYR A 48 2.38 11.64 7.63
CA TYR A 48 3.03 11.41 6.34
C TYR A 48 4.49 11.03 6.55
N ASP A 49 4.93 10.03 5.85
CA ASP A 49 6.34 9.65 5.74
C ASP A 49 6.90 10.21 4.43
N PRO A 50 7.69 11.29 4.47
CA PRO A 50 8.22 11.93 3.26
C PRO A 50 9.29 11.09 2.56
N GLU A 51 10.00 10.21 3.27
CA GLU A 51 11.01 9.33 2.67
C GLU A 51 10.34 8.21 1.85
N ASN A 52 9.27 7.66 2.38
CA ASN A 52 8.53 6.59 1.74
C ASN A 52 7.32 7.09 0.93
N GLU A 53 7.05 8.39 0.94
CA GLU A 53 5.89 9.02 0.26
C GLU A 53 4.56 8.36 0.61
N ILE A 54 4.39 7.98 1.89
CA ILE A 54 3.21 7.27 2.40
C ILE A 54 2.38 8.18 3.30
N LEU A 55 1.12 8.37 2.95
CA LEU A 55 0.15 9.11 3.75
C LEU A 55 -0.71 8.13 4.58
N PHE A 56 -0.61 8.23 5.90
CA PHE A 56 -1.37 7.42 6.86
C PHE A 56 -2.70 8.11 7.22
N ASN A 57 -3.60 8.21 6.25
CA ASN A 57 -4.82 9.02 6.36
C ASN A 57 -5.79 8.57 7.46
N HIS A 58 -5.84 7.27 7.75
CA HIS A 58 -6.82 6.67 8.68
C HIS A 58 -6.17 6.01 9.90
N LEU A 59 -4.87 6.20 10.12
CA LEU A 59 -4.16 5.51 11.18
C LEU A 59 -4.36 6.16 12.54
N PHE A 60 -4.25 7.50 12.59
CA PHE A 60 -4.42 8.29 13.81
C PHE A 60 -5.83 8.86 13.92
N SER A 61 -6.29 9.05 15.15
CA SER A 61 -7.58 9.65 15.43
C SER A 61 -7.67 11.10 14.94
N LYS A 62 -8.85 11.49 14.58
CA LYS A 62 -9.19 12.85 14.12
C LYS A 62 -10.41 13.31 14.93
N PRO A 63 -10.22 14.01 16.06
CA PRO A 63 -11.31 14.38 16.96
C PRO A 63 -12.45 15.14 16.29
N ASP A 64 -12.13 15.96 15.29
CA ASP A 64 -13.08 16.69 14.44
C ASP A 64 -13.46 15.97 13.15
N GLY A 65 -13.01 14.74 12.97
CA GLY A 65 -13.17 13.95 11.74
C GLY A 65 -12.24 14.36 10.60
N LEU A 66 -11.44 15.43 10.74
CA LEU A 66 -10.62 15.99 9.67
C LEU A 66 -9.13 16.06 10.01
N VAL A 67 -8.78 16.40 11.25
CA VAL A 67 -7.41 16.78 11.62
C VAL A 67 -6.86 15.88 12.73
N THR A 68 -5.74 15.22 12.46
CA THR A 68 -4.87 14.67 13.52
C THR A 68 -4.02 15.82 14.10
N THR A 69 -4.18 16.11 15.38
CA THR A 69 -3.38 17.15 16.06
C THR A 69 -2.04 16.60 16.53
N PRO A 70 -1.04 17.46 16.79
CA PRO A 70 0.23 17.02 17.37
C PRO A 70 0.06 16.25 18.68
N GLU A 71 -0.86 16.67 19.55
CA GLU A 71 -1.13 16.04 20.85
C GLU A 71 -1.72 14.62 20.66
N VAL A 72 -2.64 14.45 19.71
CA VAL A 72 -3.19 13.13 19.36
C VAL A 72 -2.11 12.25 18.75
N PHE A 73 -1.28 12.79 17.85
CA PHE A 73 -0.17 12.05 17.25
C PHE A 73 0.80 11.54 18.34
N GLU A 74 1.22 12.42 19.25
CA GLU A 74 2.12 12.07 20.36
C GLU A 74 1.50 11.00 21.29
N ALA A 75 0.23 11.15 21.65
CA ALA A 75 -0.45 10.23 22.55
C ALA A 75 -0.69 8.84 21.94
N GLU A 76 -0.96 8.77 20.65
CA GLU A 76 -1.32 7.50 19.99
C GLU A 76 -0.15 6.80 19.29
N TYR A 77 1.00 7.47 19.12
CA TYR A 77 2.09 6.95 18.28
C TYR A 77 2.52 5.53 18.66
N GLU A 78 2.78 5.24 19.92
CA GLU A 78 3.29 3.93 20.36
C GLU A 78 2.28 2.81 20.06
N GLU A 79 1.00 3.03 20.30
CA GLU A 79 -0.06 2.07 19.94
C GLU A 79 -0.09 1.81 18.43
N LYS A 80 0.05 2.87 17.61
CA LYS A 80 0.03 2.74 16.15
C LYS A 80 1.31 2.09 15.62
N ALA A 81 2.46 2.35 16.26
CA ALA A 81 3.72 1.68 15.94
C ALA A 81 3.66 0.19 16.26
N ASP A 82 3.08 -0.20 17.39
CA ASP A 82 2.85 -1.61 17.73
C ASP A 82 1.94 -2.30 16.71
N LYS A 83 0.85 -1.63 16.33
CA LYS A 83 -0.04 -2.12 15.29
C LYS A 83 0.70 -2.30 13.96
N MET A 84 1.53 -1.33 13.57
CA MET A 84 2.29 -1.41 12.33
C MET A 84 3.33 -2.54 12.36
N ARG A 85 4.06 -2.70 13.47
CA ARG A 85 4.98 -3.84 13.68
C ARG A 85 4.25 -5.19 13.57
N TYR A 86 3.07 -5.31 14.16
CA TYR A 86 2.24 -6.51 14.03
C TYR A 86 1.84 -6.78 12.57
N LEU A 87 1.42 -5.75 11.82
CA LEU A 87 1.02 -5.90 10.41
C LEU A 87 2.21 -6.27 9.52
N LEU A 88 3.39 -5.70 9.76
CA LEU A 88 4.63 -6.08 9.08
C LEU A 88 4.99 -7.54 9.38
N GLY A 89 4.88 -7.96 10.64
CA GLY A 89 5.11 -9.36 11.02
C GLY A 89 4.18 -10.33 10.29
N LYS A 90 2.90 -9.98 10.13
CA LYS A 90 1.95 -10.76 9.29
C LYS A 90 2.38 -10.79 7.82
N PHE A 91 2.82 -9.66 7.28
CA PHE A 91 3.29 -9.59 5.89
C PHE A 91 4.57 -10.43 5.69
N CYS A 92 5.51 -10.37 6.63
CA CYS A 92 6.71 -11.22 6.63
C CYS A 92 6.36 -12.72 6.65
N ALA A 93 5.34 -13.12 7.42
CA ALA A 93 4.90 -14.51 7.50
C ALA A 93 4.34 -15.06 6.17
N LEU A 94 4.05 -14.19 5.20
CA LEU A 94 3.62 -14.60 3.86
C LEU A 94 4.80 -15.06 2.97
N ARG A 95 6.06 -14.84 3.37
CA ARG A 95 7.23 -15.19 2.55
C ARG A 95 7.26 -16.66 2.13
N SER A 96 6.80 -17.56 2.99
CA SER A 96 6.74 -18.99 2.75
C SER A 96 5.40 -19.52 2.20
N LYS A 97 4.46 -18.63 1.91
CA LYS A 97 3.13 -18.99 1.43
C LYS A 97 2.99 -18.69 -0.06
N ARG A 98 2.17 -19.46 -0.78
CA ARG A 98 1.70 -19.03 -2.09
C ARG A 98 0.73 -17.86 -1.92
N VAL A 99 0.98 -16.73 -2.55
CA VAL A 99 0.24 -15.47 -2.31
C VAL A 99 -0.18 -14.83 -3.62
N LEU A 100 -1.39 -14.31 -3.64
CA LEU A 100 -1.87 -13.35 -4.65
C LEU A 100 -1.75 -11.93 -4.05
N TYR A 101 -0.85 -11.13 -4.60
CA TYR A 101 -0.81 -9.68 -4.34
C TYR A 101 -1.67 -8.96 -5.35
N VAL A 102 -2.51 -8.05 -4.89
CA VAL A 102 -3.40 -7.27 -5.76
C VAL A 102 -3.05 -5.80 -5.62
N ILE A 103 -2.86 -5.15 -6.75
CA ILE A 103 -2.68 -3.69 -6.85
C ILE A 103 -3.80 -3.14 -7.71
N THR A 104 -4.40 -2.04 -7.24
CA THR A 104 -5.39 -1.28 -8.00
C THR A 104 -4.84 0.10 -8.33
N GLY A 105 -5.08 0.59 -9.54
CA GLY A 105 -4.68 1.92 -9.97
C GLY A 105 -3.68 1.95 -11.13
N ALA A 106 -3.16 3.14 -11.40
CA ALA A 106 -2.25 3.37 -12.52
C ALA A 106 -0.84 2.86 -12.20
N ILE A 107 -0.50 1.68 -12.69
CA ILE A 107 0.86 1.14 -12.63
C ILE A 107 1.33 0.81 -14.05
N SER A 108 2.57 1.18 -14.40
CA SER A 108 3.17 0.80 -15.68
C SER A 108 3.62 -0.66 -15.70
N VAL A 109 3.80 -1.22 -16.89
CA VAL A 109 4.34 -2.58 -17.05
C VAL A 109 5.74 -2.71 -16.45
N SER A 110 6.61 -1.70 -16.66
CA SER A 110 7.96 -1.68 -16.08
C SER A 110 7.92 -1.66 -14.55
N THR A 111 7.15 -0.75 -13.96
CA THR A 111 7.01 -0.65 -12.49
C THR A 111 6.44 -1.94 -11.88
N ALA A 112 5.48 -2.57 -12.54
CA ALA A 112 4.94 -3.85 -12.07
C ALA A 112 5.99 -4.98 -12.12
N ALA A 113 6.84 -5.00 -13.15
CA ALA A 113 7.93 -5.96 -13.26
C ALA A 113 9.01 -5.72 -12.19
N GLU A 114 9.38 -4.45 -11.92
CA GLU A 114 10.32 -4.07 -10.86
C GLU A 114 9.79 -4.44 -9.47
N LEU A 115 8.50 -4.19 -9.22
CA LEU A 115 7.86 -4.59 -7.97
C LEU A 115 7.83 -6.12 -7.80
N ALA A 116 7.53 -6.87 -8.86
CA ALA A 116 7.58 -8.34 -8.82
C ALA A 116 9.02 -8.84 -8.57
N HIS A 117 10.02 -8.19 -9.13
CA HIS A 117 11.43 -8.49 -8.85
C HIS A 117 11.77 -8.21 -7.37
N ALA A 118 11.40 -7.05 -6.83
CA ALA A 118 11.60 -6.71 -5.42
C ALA A 118 10.89 -7.71 -4.49
N LEU A 119 9.65 -8.12 -4.81
CA LEU A 119 8.93 -9.16 -4.09
C LEU A 119 9.66 -10.50 -4.12
N THR A 120 10.25 -10.89 -5.26
CA THR A 120 11.03 -12.12 -5.39
C THR A 120 12.26 -12.09 -4.46
N ILE A 121 12.97 -10.97 -4.42
CA ILE A 121 14.13 -10.78 -3.51
C ILE A 121 13.65 -10.82 -2.06
N TYR A 122 12.65 -10.04 -1.70
CA TYR A 122 12.09 -9.96 -0.35
C TYR A 122 11.63 -11.32 0.19
N ARG A 123 10.99 -12.12 -0.65
CA ARG A 123 10.47 -13.45 -0.29
C ARG A 123 11.52 -14.54 -0.32
N GLY A 124 12.60 -14.37 -1.10
CA GLY A 124 13.57 -15.41 -1.43
C GLY A 124 13.01 -16.51 -2.36
N ASN A 125 11.83 -16.27 -2.98
CA ASN A 125 11.19 -17.20 -3.93
C ASN A 125 10.22 -16.44 -4.85
N ALA A 126 9.81 -17.11 -5.93
CA ALA A 126 8.85 -16.59 -6.91
C ALA A 126 7.45 -17.23 -6.81
N ASP A 127 7.09 -17.85 -5.66
CA ASP A 127 5.80 -18.51 -5.47
C ASP A 127 4.70 -17.51 -5.09
N PHE A 128 4.43 -16.58 -5.99
CA PHE A 128 3.35 -15.58 -5.88
C PHE A 128 2.84 -15.18 -7.26
N THR A 129 1.70 -14.52 -7.26
CA THR A 129 1.18 -13.78 -8.42
C THR A 129 0.98 -12.32 -8.02
N LEU A 130 1.44 -11.38 -8.84
CA LEU A 130 1.16 -9.95 -8.72
C LEU A 130 0.08 -9.60 -9.76
N LEU A 131 -1.14 -9.38 -9.29
CA LEU A 131 -2.28 -8.97 -10.12
C LEU A 131 -2.42 -7.45 -10.06
N CYS A 132 -2.25 -6.80 -11.20
CA CYS A 132 -2.42 -5.36 -11.35
C CYS A 132 -3.75 -5.08 -12.08
N LEU A 133 -4.69 -4.50 -11.36
CA LEU A 133 -6.00 -4.09 -11.88
C LEU A 133 -5.96 -2.62 -12.27
N ARG A 134 -6.29 -2.32 -13.52
CA ARG A 134 -6.21 -0.96 -14.07
C ARG A 134 -7.36 -0.68 -15.03
N GLU A 135 -7.70 0.59 -15.19
CA GLU A 135 -8.76 1.04 -16.11
C GLU A 135 -8.35 1.09 -17.58
N SER A 136 -7.12 0.68 -17.92
CA SER A 136 -6.68 0.62 -19.31
C SER A 136 -6.92 -0.76 -19.92
N ASP A 137 -7.24 -0.81 -21.21
CA ASP A 137 -7.56 -2.05 -21.97
C ASP A 137 -6.37 -2.99 -22.18
N VAL A 138 -5.21 -2.67 -21.62
CA VAL A 138 -4.00 -3.49 -21.78
C VAL A 138 -4.03 -4.68 -20.82
N SER A 139 -4.10 -5.88 -21.36
CA SER A 139 -3.87 -7.12 -20.61
C SER A 139 -2.48 -7.66 -20.95
N VAL A 140 -1.65 -7.89 -19.92
CA VAL A 140 -0.26 -8.34 -20.07
C VAL A 140 0.04 -9.41 -19.04
N ASP A 141 0.73 -10.46 -19.47
CA ASP A 141 1.27 -11.53 -18.63
C ASP A 141 2.80 -11.58 -18.78
N ILE A 142 3.53 -11.27 -17.71
CA ILE A 142 5.00 -11.29 -17.68
C ILE A 142 5.46 -11.99 -16.41
N GLY A 143 6.03 -13.17 -16.50
CA GLY A 143 6.46 -13.93 -15.33
C GLY A 143 5.33 -14.08 -14.31
N ASN A 144 5.52 -13.52 -13.12
CA ASN A 144 4.54 -13.53 -12.02
C ASN A 144 3.53 -12.37 -12.08
N VAL A 145 3.67 -11.46 -13.05
CA VAL A 145 2.79 -10.30 -13.19
C VAL A 145 1.61 -10.63 -14.08
N ARG A 146 0.43 -10.29 -13.63
CA ARG A 146 -0.81 -10.32 -14.40
C ARG A 146 -1.43 -8.94 -14.41
N MET A 147 -1.52 -8.29 -15.55
CA MET A 147 -2.21 -7.01 -15.67
C MET A 147 -3.57 -7.25 -16.32
N ARG A 148 -4.62 -6.74 -15.72
CA ARG A 148 -6.00 -6.94 -16.18
C ARG A 148 -6.77 -5.63 -16.16
N HIS A 149 -7.61 -5.46 -17.15
CA HIS A 149 -8.60 -4.40 -17.20
C HIS A 149 -9.67 -4.62 -16.13
N ILE A 150 -10.07 -3.55 -15.47
CA ILE A 150 -11.27 -3.48 -14.63
C ILE A 150 -11.95 -2.14 -14.86
N ALA A 151 -13.29 -2.15 -14.98
CA ALA A 151 -14.06 -0.96 -15.36
C ALA A 151 -13.99 0.16 -14.33
N CYS A 152 -13.77 -0.16 -13.07
CA CYS A 152 -13.61 0.83 -12.01
C CYS A 152 -12.74 0.28 -10.87
N VAL A 153 -11.72 1.03 -10.47
CA VAL A 153 -10.78 0.64 -9.39
C VAL A 153 -11.01 1.41 -8.09
N ASN A 154 -12.02 2.25 -7.99
CA ASN A 154 -12.36 2.94 -6.75
C ASN A 154 -13.38 2.13 -5.91
N PHE A 155 -13.39 2.36 -4.59
CA PHE A 155 -14.22 1.60 -3.65
C PHE A 155 -15.72 1.74 -3.89
N SER A 156 -16.19 2.84 -4.48
CA SER A 156 -17.61 3.10 -4.74
C SER A 156 -18.13 2.40 -5.99
N GLY A 157 -17.25 1.95 -6.87
CA GLY A 157 -17.59 1.33 -8.15
C GLY A 157 -16.76 0.10 -8.49
N PHE A 158 -16.19 -0.59 -7.48
CA PHE A 158 -15.37 -1.78 -7.72
C PHE A 158 -16.23 -2.90 -8.35
N ASP A 159 -15.82 -3.36 -9.53
CA ASP A 159 -16.47 -4.44 -10.25
C ASP A 159 -16.10 -5.80 -9.62
N PHE A 160 -16.83 -6.19 -8.57
CA PHE A 160 -16.63 -7.48 -7.89
C PHE A 160 -16.92 -8.69 -8.80
N GLU A 161 -17.85 -8.56 -9.76
CA GLU A 161 -18.16 -9.63 -10.71
C GLU A 161 -17.03 -9.83 -11.71
N GLY A 162 -16.51 -8.74 -12.28
CA GLY A 162 -15.33 -8.76 -13.14
C GLY A 162 -14.10 -9.29 -12.43
N PHE A 163 -13.86 -8.86 -11.18
CA PHE A 163 -12.77 -9.39 -10.37
C PHE A 163 -12.89 -10.90 -10.14
N GLY A 164 -14.08 -11.40 -9.83
CA GLY A 164 -14.32 -12.82 -9.65
C GLY A 164 -13.99 -13.65 -10.90
N LYS A 165 -14.18 -13.11 -12.13
CA LYS A 165 -13.81 -13.75 -13.39
C LYS A 165 -12.29 -13.75 -13.66
N ILE A 166 -11.57 -12.76 -13.12
CA ILE A 166 -10.11 -12.64 -13.30
C ILE A 166 -9.32 -13.63 -12.44
N ILE A 167 -9.83 -13.97 -11.27
CA ILE A 167 -9.12 -14.82 -10.28
C ILE A 167 -9.47 -16.30 -10.38
N GLN A 168 -10.43 -16.69 -11.24
CA GLN A 168 -10.73 -18.09 -11.58
C GLN A 168 -9.71 -18.64 -12.58
#